data_3d249851e6738611f44eec96dee738e8
#
_entry.id   3d249851e6738611f44eec96dee738e8
#
_cell.length_a   1.000
_cell.length_b   1.000
_cell.length_c   1.000
_cell.angle_alpha   90.00
_cell.angle_beta   90.00
_cell.angle_gamma   90.00
#
_symmetry.space_group_name_H-M   'P 1'
#
loop_
_entity.id
_entity.type
_entity.pdbx_description
1 polymer ?
#
loop_
_entity_poly.entity_id
_entity_poly.type
_entity_poly.pdbx_seq_one_letter_code
_entity_poly.pdbx_strand_id
1 'polypeptide(L)'
;VFFAPRRRWQGAALVGAGVLLAGGLWLAGMLPVAVQTRLNSVFSDFVGLQDVRGAPLSDANFATVERLAHWQAAAEMASGHLWTGVGLGNYEVAYANYALLRWPNALGHAHNDYLNILAEAGLVGLAGYLLGWTWIVWGTLRSLRHRDPLLRGLALGLLGTWTHFALHSVVDKLTVNNLFLHLGVMLGLLAWASSVPPHQITDLRHAEH
;
A
#
# COMPACT_ATOMS: atom_id res chain seq x y z
N VAL A 1 -9.97 8.64 -22.34
CA VAL A 1 -11.33 8.33 -21.86
C VAL A 1 -11.64 9.09 -20.57
N PHE A 2 -10.71 9.19 -19.62
CA PHE A 2 -10.92 9.84 -18.31
C PHE A 2 -10.88 11.38 -18.32
N PHE A 3 -10.61 12.04 -19.45
CA PHE A 3 -10.36 13.49 -19.49
C PHE A 3 -11.56 14.34 -19.88
N ALA A 4 -12.64 13.78 -20.42
CA ALA A 4 -13.89 14.50 -20.69
C ALA A 4 -14.87 14.34 -19.52
N PRO A 5 -15.57 15.45 -19.05
CA PRO A 5 -16.45 15.39 -17.88
C PRO A 5 -17.52 14.29 -17.94
N ARG A 6 -18.17 14.12 -19.06
CA ARG A 6 -19.16 13.06 -19.29
C ARG A 6 -18.54 11.65 -19.30
N ARG A 7 -17.31 11.49 -19.78
CA ARG A 7 -16.62 10.20 -19.88
C ARG A 7 -16.01 9.73 -18.54
N ARG A 8 -15.81 10.63 -17.56
CA ARG A 8 -15.33 10.26 -16.21
C ARG A 8 -16.35 9.40 -15.48
N TRP A 9 -17.62 9.80 -15.50
CA TRP A 9 -18.70 9.03 -14.88
C TRP A 9 -18.91 7.69 -15.58
N GLN A 10 -18.80 7.66 -16.92
CA GLN A 10 -18.87 6.40 -17.67
C GLN A 10 -17.69 5.48 -17.33
N GLY A 11 -16.47 6.00 -17.22
CA GLY A 11 -15.30 5.24 -16.79
C GLY A 11 -15.45 4.70 -15.37
N ALA A 12 -15.88 5.53 -14.43
CA ALA A 12 -16.16 5.12 -13.06
C ALA A 12 -17.29 4.08 -12.97
N ALA A 13 -18.36 4.27 -13.75
CA ALA A 13 -19.46 3.32 -13.83
C ALA A 13 -19.02 1.96 -14.41
N LEU A 14 -18.17 1.95 -15.45
CA LEU A 14 -17.64 0.72 -16.02
C LEU A 14 -16.72 -0.02 -15.04
N VAL A 15 -15.85 0.69 -14.33
CA VAL A 15 -15.01 0.10 -13.28
C VAL A 15 -15.88 -0.46 -12.14
N GLY A 16 -16.86 0.33 -11.68
CA GLY A 16 -17.81 -0.11 -10.66
C GLY A 16 -18.62 -1.34 -11.08
N ALA A 17 -19.14 -1.33 -12.30
CA ALA A 17 -19.84 -2.48 -12.86
C ALA A 17 -18.94 -3.70 -12.97
N GLY A 18 -17.67 -3.54 -13.38
CA GLY A 18 -16.68 -4.61 -13.43
C GLY A 18 -16.40 -5.22 -12.06
N VAL A 19 -16.23 -4.37 -11.04
CA VAL A 19 -16.03 -4.81 -9.65
C VAL A 19 -17.26 -5.55 -9.11
N LEU A 20 -18.46 -5.00 -9.35
CA LEU A 20 -19.72 -5.65 -8.94
C LEU A 20 -19.94 -6.98 -9.64
N LEU A 21 -19.62 -7.06 -10.94
CA LEU A 21 -19.73 -8.31 -11.72
C LEU A 21 -18.72 -9.34 -11.18
N ALA A 22 -17.46 -8.96 -10.98
CA ALA A 22 -16.45 -9.86 -10.43
C ALA A 22 -16.81 -10.35 -9.02
N GLY A 23 -17.31 -9.45 -8.16
CA GLY A 23 -17.81 -9.79 -6.83
C GLY A 23 -19.03 -10.70 -6.88
N GLY A 24 -19.97 -10.43 -7.78
CA GLY A 24 -21.15 -11.28 -8.00
C GLY A 24 -20.78 -12.68 -8.49
N LEU A 25 -19.86 -12.79 -9.44
CA LEU A 25 -19.35 -14.09 -9.94
C LEU A 25 -18.62 -14.87 -8.84
N TRP A 26 -17.88 -14.19 -7.98
CA TRP A 26 -17.22 -14.80 -6.83
C TRP A 26 -18.24 -15.35 -5.83
N LEU A 27 -19.22 -14.52 -5.40
CA LEU A 27 -20.27 -14.92 -4.47
C LEU A 27 -21.16 -16.04 -5.02
N ALA A 28 -21.41 -16.05 -6.34
CA ALA A 28 -22.15 -17.10 -7.01
C ALA A 28 -21.35 -18.40 -7.24
N GLY A 29 -20.06 -18.43 -6.89
CA GLY A 29 -19.20 -19.59 -7.13
C GLY A 29 -18.89 -19.86 -8.61
N MET A 30 -19.07 -18.87 -9.49
CA MET A 30 -18.91 -19.00 -10.93
C MET A 30 -17.49 -18.70 -11.44
N LEU A 31 -16.58 -18.30 -10.55
CA LEU A 31 -15.17 -18.13 -10.91
C LEU A 31 -14.46 -19.48 -11.05
N PRO A 32 -13.39 -19.57 -11.87
CA PRO A 32 -12.54 -20.76 -11.91
C PRO A 32 -12.09 -21.16 -10.51
N VAL A 33 -12.10 -22.47 -10.22
CA VAL A 33 -11.82 -23.03 -8.88
C VAL A 33 -10.50 -22.48 -8.30
N ALA A 34 -9.45 -22.37 -9.14
CA ALA A 34 -8.17 -21.83 -8.69
C ALA A 34 -8.26 -20.37 -8.21
N VAL A 35 -9.08 -19.53 -8.87
CA VAL A 35 -9.29 -18.13 -8.47
C VAL A 35 -10.14 -18.07 -7.22
N GLN A 36 -11.19 -18.87 -7.14
CA GLN A 36 -12.09 -18.93 -6.00
C GLN A 36 -11.38 -19.43 -4.74
N THR A 37 -10.55 -20.47 -4.84
CA THR A 37 -9.71 -20.96 -3.73
C THR A 37 -8.75 -19.89 -3.26
N ARG A 38 -8.11 -19.17 -4.18
CA ARG A 38 -7.19 -18.06 -3.84
C ARG A 38 -7.91 -16.91 -3.15
N LEU A 39 -9.06 -16.48 -3.66
CA LEU A 39 -9.84 -15.41 -3.05
C LEU A 39 -10.37 -15.81 -1.67
N ASN A 40 -10.87 -17.03 -1.53
CA ASN A 40 -11.35 -17.54 -0.26
C ASN A 40 -10.22 -17.68 0.76
N SER A 41 -9.04 -18.17 0.36
CA SER A 41 -7.88 -18.25 1.26
C SER A 41 -7.44 -16.86 1.72
N VAL A 42 -7.29 -15.91 0.80
CA VAL A 42 -6.96 -14.52 1.16
C VAL A 42 -7.99 -13.96 2.14
N PHE A 43 -9.29 -14.17 1.88
CA PHE A 43 -10.34 -13.65 2.76
C PHE A 43 -10.36 -14.33 4.13
N SER A 44 -10.24 -15.66 4.19
CA SER A 44 -10.20 -16.41 5.44
C SER A 44 -8.97 -16.07 6.27
N ASP A 45 -7.84 -15.91 5.61
CA ASP A 45 -6.56 -15.62 6.23
C ASP A 45 -6.49 -14.18 6.79
N PHE A 46 -7.14 -13.20 6.10
CA PHE A 46 -7.19 -11.81 6.55
C PHE A 46 -8.32 -11.50 7.54
N VAL A 47 -9.49 -12.14 7.44
CA VAL A 47 -10.62 -11.93 8.34
C VAL A 47 -10.40 -12.66 9.67
N GLY A 48 -9.63 -13.73 9.64
CA GLY A 48 -9.22 -14.45 10.86
C GLY A 48 -7.89 -13.94 11.38
N LEU A 49 -7.80 -12.75 11.96
CA LEU A 49 -6.70 -12.35 12.85
C LEU A 49 -6.66 -13.28 14.08
N GLN A 50 -6.54 -14.60 13.82
CA GLN A 50 -6.49 -15.62 14.85
C GLN A 50 -5.05 -15.77 15.33
N ASP A 51 -4.91 -16.10 16.59
CA ASP A 51 -3.62 -16.51 17.13
C ASP A 51 -3.08 -17.71 16.35
N VAL A 52 -1.97 -17.52 15.66
CA VAL A 52 -1.37 -18.57 14.81
C VAL A 52 -0.45 -19.52 15.58
N ARG A 53 -0.34 -19.40 16.91
CA ARG A 53 0.53 -20.25 17.75
C ARG A 53 0.24 -21.76 17.58
N GLY A 54 -1.01 -22.12 17.37
CA GLY A 54 -1.48 -23.50 17.16
C GLY A 54 -1.95 -23.83 15.76
N ALA A 55 -1.80 -22.93 14.79
CA ALA A 55 -2.32 -23.11 13.44
C ALA A 55 -1.68 -24.35 12.75
N PRO A 56 -2.48 -25.21 12.10
CA PRO A 56 -1.94 -26.30 11.29
C PRO A 56 -1.23 -25.72 10.08
N LEU A 57 0.01 -26.18 9.83
CA LEU A 57 0.81 -25.73 8.69
C LEU A 57 0.67 -26.70 7.52
N SER A 58 0.55 -26.14 6.34
CA SER A 58 0.59 -26.82 5.05
C SER A 58 1.35 -25.95 4.05
N ASP A 59 1.82 -26.53 2.95
CA ASP A 59 2.47 -25.77 1.88
C ASP A 59 1.56 -24.66 1.32
N ALA A 60 0.25 -24.85 1.37
CA ALA A 60 -0.73 -23.88 0.87
C ALA A 60 -0.88 -22.63 1.77
N ASN A 61 -0.71 -22.78 3.10
CA ASN A 61 -0.93 -21.67 4.04
C ASN A 61 0.35 -21.19 4.72
N PHE A 62 1.50 -21.81 4.49
CA PHE A 62 2.76 -21.49 5.16
C PHE A 62 3.08 -19.99 5.12
N ALA A 63 3.10 -19.41 3.90
CA ALA A 63 3.45 -18.00 3.72
C ALA A 63 2.46 -17.03 4.39
N THR A 64 1.20 -17.42 4.51
CA THR A 64 0.18 -16.60 5.20
C THR A 64 0.36 -16.68 6.71
N VAL A 65 0.53 -17.90 7.24
CA VAL A 65 0.72 -18.11 8.68
C VAL A 65 2.02 -17.45 9.16
N GLU A 66 3.09 -17.50 8.35
CA GLU A 66 4.34 -16.80 8.62
C GLU A 66 4.14 -15.29 8.74
N ARG A 67 3.45 -14.66 7.77
CA ARG A 67 3.13 -13.22 7.84
C ARG A 67 2.31 -12.87 9.08
N LEU A 68 1.29 -13.66 9.39
CA LEU A 68 0.46 -13.44 10.57
C LEU A 68 1.25 -13.58 11.88
N ALA A 69 2.22 -14.51 11.94
CA ALA A 69 3.12 -14.63 13.08
C ALA A 69 3.99 -13.40 13.28
N HIS A 70 4.52 -12.84 12.17
CA HIS A 70 5.25 -11.58 12.20
C HIS A 70 4.37 -10.38 12.58
N TRP A 71 3.09 -10.37 12.14
CA TRP A 71 2.14 -9.34 12.55
C TRP A 71 1.85 -9.40 14.05
N GLN A 72 1.69 -10.61 14.61
CA GLN A 72 1.49 -10.78 16.05
C GLN A 72 2.70 -10.30 16.85
N ALA A 73 3.90 -10.65 16.44
CA ALA A 73 5.13 -10.19 17.07
C ALA A 73 5.24 -8.64 17.01
N ALA A 74 4.95 -8.04 15.84
CA ALA A 74 4.94 -6.59 15.68
C ALA A 74 3.90 -5.90 16.58
N ALA A 75 2.71 -6.49 16.69
CA ALA A 75 1.65 -5.96 17.57
C ALA A 75 2.04 -6.05 19.05
N GLU A 76 2.71 -7.12 19.47
CA GLU A 76 3.24 -7.27 20.83
C GLU A 76 4.36 -6.25 21.11
N MET A 77 5.30 -6.02 20.17
CA MET A 77 6.31 -4.95 20.27
C MET A 77 5.64 -3.58 20.46
N ALA A 78 4.64 -3.28 19.64
CA ALA A 78 3.91 -2.02 19.70
C ALA A 78 3.14 -1.87 21.03
N SER A 79 2.53 -2.93 21.55
CA SER A 79 1.79 -2.89 22.81
C SER A 79 2.69 -2.61 24.01
N GLY A 80 3.93 -3.16 24.00
CA GLY A 80 4.93 -2.91 25.03
C GLY A 80 5.56 -1.52 24.96
N HIS A 81 5.56 -0.89 23.77
CA HIS A 81 6.22 0.38 23.49
C HIS A 81 5.34 1.31 22.63
N LEU A 82 4.11 1.55 23.07
CA LEU A 82 3.02 2.14 22.27
C LEU A 82 3.37 3.48 21.62
N TRP A 83 4.08 4.37 22.31
CA TRP A 83 4.33 5.74 21.83
C TRP A 83 5.54 5.85 20.90
N THR A 84 6.62 5.14 21.19
CA THR A 84 7.92 5.30 20.52
C THR A 84 8.44 4.04 19.83
N GLY A 85 7.74 2.90 20.00
CA GLY A 85 8.18 1.61 19.49
C GLY A 85 9.46 1.11 20.15
N VAL A 86 10.02 0.03 19.62
CA VAL A 86 11.29 -0.57 20.06
C VAL A 86 12.53 0.14 19.51
N GLY A 87 12.33 1.19 18.72
CA GLY A 87 13.37 1.97 18.03
C GLY A 87 13.38 1.69 16.52
N LEU A 88 13.60 2.75 15.74
CA LEU A 88 13.68 2.65 14.27
C LEU A 88 14.81 1.71 13.83
N GLY A 89 14.50 0.77 12.94
CA GLY A 89 15.44 -0.25 12.44
C GLY A 89 15.72 -1.39 13.42
N ASN A 90 15.06 -1.43 14.57
CA ASN A 90 15.29 -2.44 15.60
C ASN A 90 14.32 -3.62 15.56
N TYR A 91 13.44 -3.71 14.57
CA TYR A 91 12.50 -4.81 14.45
C TYR A 91 13.19 -6.17 14.56
N GLU A 92 14.22 -6.38 13.76
CA GLU A 92 14.97 -7.65 13.71
C GLU A 92 15.64 -7.98 15.05
N VAL A 93 16.28 -6.99 15.67
CA VAL A 93 16.96 -7.17 16.96
C VAL A 93 15.98 -7.45 18.09
N ALA A 94 14.84 -6.75 18.11
CA ALA A 94 13.81 -6.92 19.12
C ALA A 94 13.02 -8.23 18.94
N TYR A 95 12.93 -8.75 17.72
CA TYR A 95 12.06 -9.86 17.35
C TYR A 95 12.24 -11.10 18.22
N ALA A 96 13.47 -11.43 18.62
CA ALA A 96 13.77 -12.58 19.46
C ALA A 96 12.98 -12.60 20.79
N ASN A 97 12.60 -11.44 21.32
CA ASN A 97 11.83 -11.30 22.56
C ASN A 97 10.30 -11.46 22.36
N TYR A 98 9.83 -11.40 21.12
CA TYR A 98 8.41 -11.41 20.75
C TYR A 98 8.05 -12.51 19.76
N ALA A 99 9.07 -13.28 19.31
CA ALA A 99 8.91 -14.35 18.33
C ALA A 99 8.00 -15.46 18.87
N LEU A 100 7.10 -15.94 18.01
CA LEU A 100 6.37 -17.17 18.30
C LEU A 100 7.30 -18.37 18.10
N LEU A 101 7.17 -19.40 18.97
CA LEU A 101 8.07 -20.57 19.02
C LEU A 101 8.35 -21.21 17.67
N ARG A 102 7.36 -21.25 16.78
CA ARG A 102 7.50 -21.84 15.43
C ARG A 102 8.16 -20.89 14.41
N TRP A 103 8.29 -19.61 14.75
CA TRP A 103 8.74 -18.55 13.86
C TRP A 103 9.88 -17.74 14.51
N PRO A 104 11.04 -18.38 14.76
CA PRO A 104 12.15 -17.75 15.48
C PRO A 104 12.93 -16.72 14.65
N ASN A 105 12.79 -16.77 13.32
CA ASN A 105 13.56 -15.92 12.40
C ASN A 105 12.83 -14.61 12.11
N ALA A 106 13.49 -13.49 12.29
CA ALA A 106 12.90 -12.17 12.15
C ALA A 106 12.58 -11.76 10.70
N LEU A 107 13.25 -12.32 9.70
CA LEU A 107 13.13 -11.98 8.27
C LEU A 107 13.30 -10.48 7.95
N GLY A 108 13.80 -9.70 8.90
CA GLY A 108 14.10 -8.26 8.78
C GLY A 108 12.89 -7.32 8.89
N HIS A 109 11.65 -7.80 8.84
CA HIS A 109 10.45 -6.95 8.89
C HIS A 109 9.15 -7.72 9.17
N ALA A 110 8.09 -6.97 9.49
CA ALA A 110 6.78 -7.54 9.86
C ALA A 110 5.91 -8.00 8.68
N HIS A 111 6.35 -7.93 7.42
CA HIS A 111 5.52 -8.15 6.23
C HIS A 111 4.22 -7.29 6.21
N ASN A 112 4.29 -6.11 6.79
CA ASN A 112 3.27 -5.09 6.82
C ASN A 112 3.96 -3.78 7.23
N ASP A 113 4.02 -2.80 6.33
CA ASP A 113 4.74 -1.55 6.59
C ASP A 113 4.13 -0.77 7.78
N TYR A 114 2.81 -0.77 7.91
CA TYR A 114 2.13 -0.05 8.99
C TYR A 114 2.43 -0.65 10.36
N LEU A 115 2.36 -1.98 10.48
CA LEU A 115 2.70 -2.70 11.70
C LEU A 115 4.19 -2.60 12.00
N ASN A 116 5.05 -2.65 10.98
CA ASN A 116 6.48 -2.49 11.14
C ASN A 116 6.83 -1.11 11.71
N ILE A 117 6.23 -0.04 11.16
CA ILE A 117 6.43 1.33 11.65
C ILE A 117 5.85 1.48 13.06
N LEU A 118 4.68 0.90 13.33
CA LEU A 118 4.07 0.92 14.64
C LEU A 118 4.95 0.19 15.68
N ALA A 119 5.53 -0.95 15.33
CA ALA A 119 6.44 -1.70 16.19
C ALA A 119 7.75 -0.92 16.46
N GLU A 120 8.35 -0.34 15.42
CA GLU A 120 9.65 0.34 15.53
C GLU A 120 9.58 1.78 16.07
N ALA A 121 8.53 2.54 15.70
CA ALA A 121 8.42 3.97 15.99
C ALA A 121 7.17 4.37 16.77
N GLY A 122 6.33 3.39 17.13
CA GLY A 122 5.11 3.60 17.90
C GLY A 122 4.06 4.45 17.18
N LEU A 123 3.11 4.94 17.94
CA LEU A 123 2.04 5.83 17.44
C LEU A 123 2.60 7.15 16.88
N VAL A 124 3.66 7.68 17.47
CA VAL A 124 4.29 8.92 16.99
C VAL A 124 4.85 8.74 15.59
N GLY A 125 5.60 7.65 15.35
CA GLY A 125 6.15 7.35 14.04
C GLY A 125 5.08 7.02 13.01
N LEU A 126 4.07 6.23 13.38
CA LEU A 126 2.95 5.90 12.50
C LEU A 126 2.16 7.17 12.11
N ALA A 127 1.89 8.06 13.07
CA ALA A 127 1.22 9.33 12.78
C ALA A 127 2.04 10.19 11.81
N GLY A 128 3.35 10.33 12.02
CA GLY A 128 4.25 11.03 11.10
C GLY A 128 4.24 10.43 9.69
N TYR A 129 4.30 9.10 9.60
CA TYR A 129 4.22 8.37 8.33
C TYR A 129 2.90 8.63 7.58
N LEU A 130 1.76 8.52 8.27
CA LEU A 130 0.44 8.76 7.69
C LEU A 130 0.25 10.23 7.28
N LEU A 131 0.76 11.19 8.07
CA LEU A 131 0.76 12.61 7.70
C LEU A 131 1.59 12.88 6.45
N GLY A 132 2.77 12.27 6.33
CA GLY A 132 3.60 12.35 5.13
C GLY A 132 2.88 11.83 3.90
N TRP A 133 2.26 10.65 3.98
CA TRP A 133 1.47 10.09 2.88
C TRP A 133 0.25 10.95 2.54
N THR A 134 -0.44 11.47 3.55
CA THR A 134 -1.56 12.40 3.33
C THR A 134 -1.12 13.63 2.55
N TRP A 135 0.05 14.19 2.88
CA TRP A 135 0.62 15.33 2.15
C TRP A 135 0.95 15.01 0.69
N ILE A 136 1.57 13.83 0.44
CA ILE A 136 1.90 13.33 -0.91
C ILE A 136 0.64 13.17 -1.75
N VAL A 137 -0.36 12.47 -1.22
CA VAL A 137 -1.66 12.26 -1.90
C VAL A 137 -2.36 13.59 -2.16
N TRP A 138 -2.38 14.48 -1.19
CA TRP A 138 -2.98 15.81 -1.34
C TRP A 138 -2.28 16.64 -2.43
N GLY A 139 -0.94 16.66 -2.47
CA GLY A 139 -0.18 17.30 -3.54
C GLY A 139 -0.49 16.72 -4.92
N THR A 140 -0.58 15.37 -5.00
CA THR A 140 -0.95 14.67 -6.23
C THR A 140 -2.36 15.03 -6.69
N LEU A 141 -3.33 15.06 -5.78
CA LEU A 141 -4.72 15.46 -6.08
C LEU A 141 -4.81 16.93 -6.55
N ARG A 142 -3.98 17.83 -6.00
CA ARG A 142 -3.88 19.21 -6.49
C ARG A 142 -3.34 19.26 -7.91
N SER A 143 -2.34 18.44 -8.23
CA SER A 143 -1.74 18.37 -9.57
C SER A 143 -2.71 17.82 -10.63
N LEU A 144 -3.78 17.10 -10.27
CA LEU A 144 -4.87 16.74 -11.18
C LEU A 144 -5.64 17.94 -11.74
N ARG A 145 -5.52 19.13 -11.12
CA ARG A 145 -6.17 20.37 -11.58
C ARG A 145 -5.38 21.11 -12.65
N HIS A 146 -4.17 20.64 -13.00
CA HIS A 146 -3.38 21.22 -14.08
C HIS A 146 -4.16 21.24 -15.40
N ARG A 147 -3.99 22.32 -16.17
CA ARG A 147 -4.58 22.45 -17.52
C ARG A 147 -3.84 21.59 -18.54
N ASP A 148 -2.53 21.40 -18.33
CA ASP A 148 -1.71 20.55 -19.19
C ASP A 148 -2.10 19.07 -19.06
N PRO A 149 -2.44 18.40 -20.18
CA PRO A 149 -2.84 17.00 -20.15
C PRO A 149 -1.72 16.06 -19.72
N LEU A 150 -0.44 16.39 -19.98
CA LEU A 150 0.70 15.58 -19.59
C LEU A 150 0.88 15.58 -18.08
N LEU A 151 0.90 16.78 -17.45
CA LEU A 151 1.03 16.91 -15.99
C LEU A 151 -0.14 16.26 -15.25
N ARG A 152 -1.35 16.43 -15.80
CA ARG A 152 -2.53 15.76 -15.25
C ARG A 152 -2.49 14.25 -15.43
N GLY A 153 -1.97 13.75 -16.55
CA GLY A 153 -1.75 12.33 -16.81
C GLY A 153 -0.71 11.75 -15.85
N LEU A 154 0.40 12.47 -15.64
CA LEU A 154 1.42 12.11 -14.65
C LEU A 154 0.84 12.03 -13.24
N ALA A 155 0.09 13.04 -12.80
CA ALA A 155 -0.55 13.04 -11.49
C ALA A 155 -1.53 11.87 -11.31
N LEU A 156 -2.26 11.49 -12.36
CA LEU A 156 -3.16 10.33 -12.34
C LEU A 156 -2.37 9.01 -12.22
N GLY A 157 -1.26 8.89 -12.94
CA GLY A 157 -0.35 7.74 -12.83
C GLY A 157 0.25 7.61 -11.42
N LEU A 158 0.73 8.72 -10.88
CA LEU A 158 1.25 8.77 -9.51
C LEU A 158 0.18 8.39 -8.47
N LEU A 159 -1.06 8.87 -8.62
CA LEU A 159 -2.15 8.49 -7.71
C LEU A 159 -2.41 6.98 -7.74
N GLY A 160 -2.39 6.37 -8.92
CA GLY A 160 -2.48 4.91 -9.05
C GLY A 160 -1.33 4.19 -8.34
N THR A 161 -0.11 4.71 -8.48
CA THR A 161 1.08 4.16 -7.79
C THR A 161 0.97 4.28 -6.27
N TRP A 162 0.55 5.45 -5.74
CA TRP A 162 0.35 5.63 -4.30
C TRP A 162 -0.73 4.70 -3.75
N THR A 163 -1.81 4.51 -4.51
CA THR A 163 -2.88 3.56 -4.13
C THR A 163 -2.34 2.13 -4.08
N HIS A 164 -1.60 1.71 -5.12
CA HIS A 164 -0.97 0.39 -5.13
C HIS A 164 -0.03 0.23 -3.95
N PHE A 165 0.85 1.21 -3.71
CA PHE A 165 1.81 1.19 -2.61
C PHE A 165 1.10 1.05 -1.25
N ALA A 166 0.08 1.89 -0.99
CA ALA A 166 -0.66 1.86 0.27
C ALA A 166 -1.39 0.52 0.50
N LEU A 167 -2.00 -0.05 -0.53
CA LEU A 167 -2.70 -1.34 -0.42
C LEU A 167 -1.72 -2.51 -0.25
N HIS A 168 -0.63 -2.52 -1.01
CA HIS A 168 0.35 -3.60 -0.94
C HIS A 168 1.11 -3.59 0.40
N SER A 169 1.40 -2.41 0.95
CA SER A 169 2.05 -2.24 2.26
C SER A 169 1.28 -2.87 3.43
N VAL A 170 0.01 -3.23 3.24
CA VAL A 170 -0.76 -4.00 4.24
C VAL A 170 -0.28 -5.45 4.33
N VAL A 171 0.19 -6.03 3.22
CA VAL A 171 0.51 -7.46 3.11
C VAL A 171 1.99 -7.75 2.93
N ASP A 172 2.79 -6.70 2.69
CA ASP A 172 4.25 -6.83 2.57
C ASP A 172 4.94 -5.49 2.83
N LYS A 173 6.28 -5.52 3.00
CA LYS A 173 7.12 -4.32 3.11
C LYS A 173 7.73 -4.00 1.76
N LEU A 174 7.18 -3.01 1.05
CA LEU A 174 7.65 -2.61 -0.28
C LEU A 174 8.97 -1.82 -0.28
N THR A 175 9.35 -1.23 0.85
CA THR A 175 10.57 -0.40 0.98
C THR A 175 11.88 -1.19 0.99
N VAL A 176 11.83 -2.49 0.74
CA VAL A 176 12.99 -3.36 0.54
C VAL A 176 13.50 -3.32 -0.91
N ASN A 177 14.70 -3.88 -1.16
CA ASN A 177 15.24 -4.07 -2.51
C ASN A 177 15.37 -2.80 -3.36
N ASN A 178 15.79 -1.68 -2.74
CA ASN A 178 16.01 -0.38 -3.40
C ASN A 178 14.75 0.27 -4.01
N LEU A 179 13.55 -0.17 -3.65
CA LEU A 179 12.30 0.44 -4.12
C LEU A 179 12.19 1.92 -3.68
N PHE A 180 12.86 2.29 -2.59
CA PHE A 180 12.97 3.68 -2.14
C PHE A 180 13.57 4.62 -3.19
N LEU A 181 14.43 4.13 -4.10
CA LEU A 181 14.96 4.92 -5.22
C LEU A 181 13.84 5.28 -6.22
N HIS A 182 12.99 4.32 -6.56
CA HIS A 182 11.82 4.55 -7.42
C HIS A 182 10.86 5.54 -6.76
N LEU A 183 10.64 5.41 -5.46
CA LEU A 183 9.83 6.34 -4.68
C LEU A 183 10.41 7.77 -4.75
N GLY A 184 11.73 7.91 -4.61
CA GLY A 184 12.43 9.18 -4.73
C GLY A 184 12.24 9.83 -6.11
N VAL A 185 12.34 9.07 -7.19
CA VAL A 185 12.06 9.56 -8.56
C VAL A 185 10.62 10.01 -8.70
N MET A 186 9.66 9.24 -8.22
CA MET A 186 8.22 9.57 -8.28
C MET A 186 7.89 10.82 -7.48
N LEU A 187 8.49 10.99 -6.29
CA LEU A 187 8.34 12.21 -5.49
C LEU A 187 8.98 13.43 -6.19
N GLY A 188 10.13 13.24 -6.84
CA GLY A 188 10.75 14.27 -7.67
C GLY A 188 9.85 14.69 -8.85
N LEU A 189 9.21 13.74 -9.53
CA LEU A 189 8.24 14.02 -10.59
C LEU A 189 7.00 14.77 -10.06
N LEU A 190 6.51 14.41 -8.87
CA LEU A 190 5.43 15.13 -8.22
C LEU A 190 5.83 16.56 -7.85
N ALA A 191 7.02 16.75 -7.28
CA ALA A 191 7.55 18.07 -6.95
C ALA A 191 7.69 18.94 -8.19
N TRP A 192 8.25 18.39 -9.27
CA TRP A 192 8.34 19.08 -10.55
C TRP A 192 6.96 19.44 -11.09
N ALA A 193 6.03 18.49 -11.18
CA ALA A 193 4.68 18.77 -11.65
C ALA A 193 3.96 19.84 -10.82
N SER A 194 4.22 19.88 -9.52
CA SER A 194 3.63 20.86 -8.60
C SER A 194 4.27 22.25 -8.73
N SER A 195 5.51 22.36 -9.24
CA SER A 195 6.24 23.61 -9.39
C SER A 195 5.96 24.34 -10.70
N VAL A 196 5.39 23.66 -11.70
CA VAL A 196 5.09 24.25 -13.01
C VAL A 196 3.88 25.18 -12.91
N PRO A 197 4.01 26.50 -13.19
CA PRO A 197 2.89 27.43 -13.15
C PRO A 197 1.85 27.11 -14.24
N PRO A 198 0.56 27.31 -13.98
CA PRO A 198 -0.51 27.00 -14.94
C PRO A 198 -0.42 27.72 -16.29
N HIS A 199 0.33 28.82 -16.37
CA HIS A 199 0.42 29.70 -17.55
C HIS A 199 1.64 29.47 -18.45
N GLN A 200 2.74 28.86 -17.99
CA GLN A 200 3.98 28.79 -18.78
C GLN A 200 3.95 27.82 -19.97
N ILE A 201 3.05 26.86 -20.01
CA ILE A 201 3.03 25.82 -21.07
C ILE A 201 2.32 26.33 -22.34
N THR A 202 1.47 27.36 -22.23
CA THR A 202 0.81 27.96 -23.40
C THR A 202 1.80 28.72 -24.28
N ASP A 203 2.80 29.35 -23.67
CA ASP A 203 3.78 30.18 -24.38
C ASP A 203 4.79 29.36 -25.17
N LEU A 204 5.18 28.18 -24.67
CA LEU A 204 6.10 27.29 -25.38
C LEU A 204 5.51 26.69 -26.66
N ARG A 205 4.20 26.43 -26.69
CA ARG A 205 3.50 25.93 -27.90
C ARG A 205 3.30 27.00 -28.98
N HIS A 206 3.30 28.27 -28.61
CA HIS A 206 3.22 29.38 -29.56
C HIS A 206 4.59 29.81 -30.09
N ALA A 207 5.68 29.38 -29.50
CA ALA A 207 7.04 29.64 -29.96
C ALA A 207 7.54 28.66 -31.02
N GLU A 208 6.83 27.53 -31.26
CA GLU A 208 7.15 26.50 -32.24
C GLU A 208 6.35 26.65 -33.57
N HIS A 209 5.57 27.69 -33.74
CA HIS A 209 4.84 28.07 -34.96
C HIS A 209 5.26 29.46 -35.41
#